data_08b6d19514edc633ce075ecacdd56ad4
#
_entry.id   08b6d19514edc633ce075ecacdd56ad4
#
_cell.length_a   1.000
_cell.length_b   1.000
_cell.length_c   1.000
_cell.angle_alpha   90.00
_cell.angle_beta   90.00
_cell.angle_gamma   90.00
#
_symmetry.space_group_name_H-M   'P 1'
#
loop_
_entity.id
_entity.type
_entity.pdbx_description
1 polymer ?
#
loop_
_entity_poly.entity_id
_entity_poly.type
_entity_poly.pdbx_seq_one_letter_code
_entity_poly.pdbx_strand_id
1 'polypeptide(L)'
;MKKKLVAVIMSACVGAALLAGCGASGSAESTEKAETAAADTAETADTAESADAAESEASGASYKIGIVQYMDHASLNQITEHLEKELDAKADELNVSFDYEDYFINGQGDSTIITQGLAQLKDDGVDAVVCVATPTALTAQSTFEGTGTPIIFSAVTDPVGAGLVSSMDEPGGNITGTSDALNTEAIMNLIFAQNPDADKVGLLYSTSEDASTQAIADAKAFLDAKGVEYVEKTGTNTTEVSQAADALIAAGVDAIFTPTDNTVMSAELSIYDKLADAGIPHYTGADSFALNGAFLGFGINYADLGSETADMVANILVNGQDPASYAVVTLGNGIATINTETAERLGVDLKATEEAFKPYCSEIVETVTAENFED
;
A
#
# COMPACT_ATOMS: atom_id res chain seq x y z
N MET A 1 21.43 -13.83 44.97
CA MET A 1 22.88 -13.69 45.26
C MET A 1 23.66 -13.81 43.96
N LYS A 2 24.61 -12.90 43.79
CA LYS A 2 25.59 -12.70 42.73
C LYS A 2 25.21 -11.77 41.58
N LYS A 3 25.43 -10.48 41.85
CA LYS A 3 25.68 -9.38 40.90
C LYS A 3 26.98 -9.69 40.14
N LYS A 4 27.01 -9.43 38.85
CA LYS A 4 28.27 -9.13 38.12
C LYS A 4 28.09 -7.85 37.32
N LEU A 5 28.74 -6.82 37.79
CA LEU A 5 29.14 -5.61 37.10
C LEU A 5 30.16 -5.97 36.00
N VAL A 6 30.09 -5.41 34.84
CA VAL A 6 31.23 -5.23 33.94
C VAL A 6 31.19 -3.83 33.35
N ALA A 7 32.35 -3.23 33.35
CA ALA A 7 32.66 -1.83 33.23
C ALA A 7 32.72 -1.30 31.80
N VAL A 8 32.46 -0.01 31.73
CA VAL A 8 32.70 0.96 30.64
C VAL A 8 34.19 1.07 30.35
N ILE A 9 34.59 1.04 29.08
CA ILE A 9 35.86 1.59 28.62
C ILE A 9 35.58 2.61 27.54
N MET A 10 35.73 3.91 27.93
CA MET A 10 35.95 5.02 27.02
C MET A 10 37.37 4.96 26.47
N SER A 11 37.53 5.20 25.18
CA SER A 11 38.81 5.61 24.63
C SER A 11 38.61 6.77 23.65
N ALA A 12 38.98 7.93 24.09
CA ALA A 12 39.10 9.14 23.30
C ALA A 12 40.48 9.16 22.64
N CYS A 13 40.54 9.48 21.33
CA CYS A 13 41.77 9.98 20.73
C CYS A 13 41.46 11.21 19.85
N VAL A 14 41.92 12.33 20.33
CA VAL A 14 42.04 13.63 19.67
C VAL A 14 43.33 13.65 18.84
N GLY A 15 43.30 14.21 17.64
CA GLY A 15 44.49 14.48 16.85
C GLY A 15 44.19 15.45 15.72
N ALA A 16 44.46 16.73 15.94
CA ALA A 16 44.41 17.82 14.95
C ALA A 16 45.79 18.05 14.30
N ALA A 17 45.79 18.54 13.04
CA ALA A 17 46.71 19.55 12.45
C ALA A 17 46.52 19.53 10.93
N LEU A 18 46.03 20.59 10.30
CA LEU A 18 46.58 21.90 9.91
C LEU A 18 47.55 21.91 8.71
N LEU A 19 47.16 22.76 7.75
CA LEU A 19 47.86 23.68 6.84
C LEU A 19 48.15 23.19 5.43
N ALA A 20 47.46 23.73 4.45
CA ALA A 20 47.77 24.95 3.64
C ALA A 20 48.79 24.75 2.51
N GLY A 21 48.43 25.15 1.31
CA GLY A 21 49.34 25.31 0.18
C GLY A 21 48.65 25.77 -1.10
N CYS A 22 48.68 27.08 -1.34
CA CYS A 22 48.32 27.77 -2.57
C CYS A 22 49.25 27.47 -3.78
N GLY A 23 48.73 27.73 -4.98
CA GLY A 23 49.53 28.03 -6.18
C GLY A 23 48.84 27.60 -7.45
N ALA A 24 48.19 28.36 -8.10
CA ALA A 24 48.18 29.34 -9.18
C ALA A 24 48.75 28.89 -10.53
N SER A 25 47.82 29.02 -11.53
CA SER A 25 47.96 29.56 -12.87
C SER A 25 48.80 28.89 -13.96
N GLY A 26 48.24 28.92 -15.17
CA GLY A 26 48.90 28.95 -16.46
C GLY A 26 48.22 28.08 -17.54
N SER A 27 47.34 28.60 -18.23
CA SER A 27 47.14 29.09 -19.60
C SER A 27 47.87 28.40 -20.75
N ALA A 28 47.09 28.28 -21.82
CA ALA A 28 47.35 28.36 -23.25
C ALA A 28 47.57 27.01 -23.97
N GLU A 29 46.65 26.67 -24.85
CA GLU A 29 46.48 27.01 -26.30
C GLU A 29 47.46 26.27 -27.19
N SER A 30 47.06 25.48 -28.15
CA SER A 30 46.62 25.71 -29.50
C SER A 30 46.81 24.46 -30.34
N THR A 31 45.83 24.22 -31.17
CA THR A 31 45.84 24.00 -32.64
C THR A 31 46.78 22.93 -33.21
N GLU A 32 46.40 22.14 -34.09
CA GLU A 32 45.77 22.13 -35.39
C GLU A 32 46.07 20.79 -36.09
N LYS A 33 45.10 20.26 -36.72
CA LYS A 33 44.89 19.90 -38.12
C LYS A 33 45.58 18.65 -38.72
N ALA A 34 44.69 17.92 -39.24
CA ALA A 34 44.41 17.52 -40.62
C ALA A 34 45.04 16.25 -41.18
N GLU A 35 44.09 15.50 -41.70
CA GLU A 35 43.95 15.01 -43.10
C GLU A 35 44.92 13.88 -43.51
N THR A 36 44.51 12.87 -44.12
CA THR A 36 43.66 12.44 -45.23
C THR A 36 43.90 10.96 -45.50
N ALA A 37 42.85 10.31 -45.86
CA ALA A 37 42.52 9.62 -47.10
C ALA A 37 43.09 8.20 -47.38
N ALA A 38 42.15 7.32 -47.47
CA ALA A 38 41.60 6.67 -48.63
C ALA A 38 42.22 5.34 -49.09
N ALA A 39 41.25 4.48 -49.26
CA ALA A 39 41.04 3.54 -50.37
C ALA A 39 41.77 2.19 -50.32
N ASP A 40 40.96 1.20 -50.32
CA ASP A 40 40.39 0.35 -51.37
C ASP A 40 41.10 -1.00 -51.48
N THR A 41 40.42 -2.04 -51.41
CA THR A 41 39.96 -3.01 -52.39
C THR A 41 39.58 -4.34 -51.77
N ALA A 42 38.47 -4.82 -52.31
CA ALA A 42 37.83 -6.12 -52.09
C ALA A 42 38.72 -7.29 -52.51
N GLU A 43 38.50 -8.46 -51.94
CA GLU A 43 38.19 -9.65 -52.76
C GLU A 43 37.67 -10.82 -51.86
N THR A 44 36.71 -11.47 -52.45
CA THR A 44 35.90 -12.60 -52.11
C THR A 44 36.68 -13.91 -51.95
N ALA A 45 36.15 -14.80 -51.07
CA ALA A 45 35.80 -16.23 -51.33
C ALA A 45 35.55 -16.94 -50.03
N ASP A 46 34.32 -17.34 -49.78
CA ASP A 46 33.65 -18.63 -50.03
C ASP A 46 34.25 -19.83 -49.26
N THR A 47 33.42 -20.43 -48.51
CA THR A 47 33.06 -21.81 -48.26
C THR A 47 32.89 -22.26 -46.80
N ALA A 48 31.70 -22.75 -46.61
CA ALA A 48 31.28 -23.98 -45.91
C ALA A 48 31.10 -23.90 -44.38
N GLU A 49 29.85 -23.73 -44.02
CA GLU A 49 29.00 -24.77 -43.39
C GLU A 49 29.69 -25.59 -42.26
N SER A 50 29.41 -25.16 -41.06
CA SER A 50 29.22 -26.05 -39.92
C SER A 50 28.07 -25.50 -39.12
N ALA A 51 26.91 -26.10 -39.33
CA ALA A 51 25.75 -25.95 -38.46
C ALA A 51 26.10 -26.64 -37.14
N ASP A 52 26.58 -25.87 -36.21
CA ASP A 52 26.49 -26.22 -34.77
C ASP A 52 25.22 -25.55 -34.25
N ALA A 53 24.18 -26.36 -34.15
CA ALA A 53 22.97 -26.00 -33.43
C ALA A 53 23.34 -25.85 -31.96
N ALA A 54 23.84 -24.67 -31.60
CA ALA A 54 23.74 -24.24 -30.21
C ALA A 54 22.24 -24.09 -29.94
N GLU A 55 21.66 -25.05 -29.23
CA GLU A 55 20.49 -24.83 -28.40
C GLU A 55 20.86 -23.65 -27.51
N SER A 56 20.49 -22.46 -27.94
CA SER A 56 20.33 -21.31 -27.08
C SER A 56 19.16 -21.70 -26.15
N GLU A 57 19.47 -22.21 -24.97
CA GLU A 57 18.59 -22.05 -23.85
C GLU A 57 18.32 -20.55 -23.78
N ALA A 58 17.14 -20.13 -24.25
CA ALA A 58 16.66 -18.79 -24.01
C ALA A 58 16.44 -18.69 -22.50
N SER A 59 17.46 -18.30 -21.75
CA SER A 59 17.34 -17.86 -20.39
C SER A 59 16.38 -16.66 -20.44
N GLY A 60 15.19 -16.83 -19.89
CA GLY A 60 14.20 -15.76 -19.80
C GLY A 60 14.81 -14.53 -19.11
N ALA A 61 14.29 -13.34 -19.40
CA ALA A 61 14.70 -12.13 -18.69
C ALA A 61 14.43 -12.29 -17.18
N SER A 62 15.30 -11.73 -16.35
CA SER A 62 15.13 -11.71 -14.89
C SER A 62 14.94 -10.27 -14.42
N TYR A 63 13.95 -10.05 -13.58
CA TYR A 63 13.60 -8.74 -13.02
C TYR A 63 13.63 -8.79 -11.51
N LYS A 64 14.27 -7.81 -10.88
CA LYS A 64 14.29 -7.63 -9.43
C LYS A 64 13.12 -6.74 -9.01
N ILE A 65 12.25 -7.24 -8.17
CA ILE A 65 11.06 -6.53 -7.70
C ILE A 65 11.19 -6.22 -6.21
N GLY A 66 11.34 -4.94 -5.87
CA GLY A 66 11.24 -4.53 -4.47
C GLY A 66 9.77 -4.52 -4.04
N ILE A 67 9.42 -5.24 -2.98
CA ILE A 67 8.07 -5.20 -2.39
C ILE A 67 8.18 -4.58 -1.00
N VAL A 68 7.45 -3.49 -0.76
CA VAL A 68 7.44 -2.79 0.54
C VAL A 68 6.03 -2.76 1.07
N GLN A 69 5.76 -3.58 2.07
CA GLN A 69 4.50 -3.62 2.80
C GLN A 69 4.57 -2.68 4.01
N TYR A 70 3.53 -1.87 4.23
CA TYR A 70 3.50 -0.89 5.32
C TYR A 70 3.60 -1.55 6.71
N MET A 71 2.74 -2.54 6.98
CA MET A 71 2.69 -3.30 8.24
C MET A 71 1.93 -4.61 8.05
N ASP A 72 1.96 -5.46 9.08
CA ASP A 72 1.14 -6.68 9.09
C ASP A 72 -0.28 -6.37 9.53
N HIS A 73 -1.23 -6.65 8.68
CA HIS A 73 -2.64 -6.89 8.98
C HIS A 73 -3.30 -7.62 7.81
N ALA A 74 -4.47 -8.22 8.06
CA ALA A 74 -5.07 -9.19 7.16
C ALA A 74 -5.20 -8.72 5.70
N SER A 75 -5.66 -7.48 5.42
CA SER A 75 -5.77 -6.99 4.04
C SER A 75 -4.42 -6.83 3.36
N LEU A 76 -3.42 -6.23 4.03
CA LEU A 76 -2.10 -6.01 3.41
C LEU A 76 -1.35 -7.32 3.19
N ASN A 77 -1.49 -8.28 4.12
CA ASN A 77 -0.93 -9.62 3.97
C ASN A 77 -1.57 -10.34 2.78
N GLN A 78 -2.90 -10.25 2.63
CA GLN A 78 -3.62 -10.83 1.50
C GLN A 78 -3.19 -10.23 0.16
N ILE A 79 -2.98 -8.89 0.09
CA ILE A 79 -2.42 -8.24 -1.11
C ILE A 79 -1.07 -8.82 -1.46
N THR A 80 -0.14 -8.84 -0.49
CA THR A 80 1.24 -9.28 -0.74
C THR A 80 1.29 -10.73 -1.16
N GLU A 81 0.57 -11.62 -0.47
CA GLU A 81 0.49 -13.04 -0.80
C GLU A 81 -0.03 -13.29 -2.22
N HIS A 82 -1.11 -12.61 -2.61
CA HIS A 82 -1.68 -12.77 -3.95
C HIS A 82 -0.85 -12.08 -5.04
N LEU A 83 -0.17 -10.99 -4.70
CA LEU A 83 0.83 -10.35 -5.58
C LEU A 83 1.97 -11.33 -5.90
N GLU A 84 2.57 -11.96 -4.88
CA GLU A 84 3.66 -12.92 -5.02
C GLU A 84 3.23 -14.13 -5.85
N LYS A 85 2.08 -14.72 -5.50
CA LYS A 85 1.50 -15.85 -6.22
C LYS A 85 1.22 -15.56 -7.69
N GLU A 86 0.71 -14.37 -8.00
CA GLU A 86 0.43 -13.99 -9.38
C GLU A 86 1.71 -13.64 -10.14
N LEU A 87 2.73 -13.05 -9.49
CA LEU A 87 4.07 -12.86 -10.10
C LEU A 87 4.68 -14.20 -10.50
N ASP A 88 4.57 -15.23 -9.67
CA ASP A 88 5.03 -16.58 -10.00
C ASP A 88 4.29 -17.15 -11.21
N ALA A 89 2.96 -17.01 -11.26
CA ALA A 89 2.14 -17.46 -12.38
C ALA A 89 2.52 -16.72 -13.68
N LYS A 90 2.75 -15.39 -13.61
CA LYS A 90 3.21 -14.59 -14.75
C LYS A 90 4.63 -14.92 -15.18
N ALA A 91 5.51 -15.25 -14.26
CA ALA A 91 6.86 -15.71 -14.58
C ALA A 91 6.82 -16.96 -15.48
N ASP A 92 5.97 -17.94 -15.12
CA ASP A 92 5.77 -19.16 -15.90
C ASP A 92 5.12 -18.86 -17.27
N GLU A 93 4.06 -18.01 -17.29
CA GLU A 93 3.33 -17.65 -18.51
C GLU A 93 4.23 -16.92 -19.52
N LEU A 94 5.05 -15.98 -19.05
CA LEU A 94 5.85 -15.09 -19.88
C LEU A 94 7.28 -15.60 -20.11
N ASN A 95 7.65 -16.73 -19.49
CA ASN A 95 8.99 -17.31 -19.51
C ASN A 95 10.08 -16.30 -19.08
N VAL A 96 9.84 -15.63 -17.95
CA VAL A 96 10.73 -14.69 -17.27
C VAL A 96 10.92 -15.12 -15.80
N SER A 97 11.73 -14.41 -15.04
CA SER A 97 11.76 -14.55 -13.58
C SER A 97 11.55 -13.20 -12.91
N PHE A 98 10.77 -13.19 -11.84
CA PHE A 98 10.62 -12.08 -10.93
C PHE A 98 11.27 -12.46 -9.60
N ASP A 99 12.37 -11.77 -9.27
CA ASP A 99 13.14 -11.98 -8.05
C ASP A 99 12.66 -10.95 -7.00
N TYR A 100 11.77 -11.37 -6.11
CA TYR A 100 11.18 -10.52 -5.08
C TYR A 100 11.49 -11.02 -3.66
N GLU A 101 11.78 -12.31 -3.45
CA GLU A 101 11.99 -12.88 -2.11
C GLU A 101 13.12 -12.19 -1.34
N ASP A 102 14.24 -11.88 -2.03
CA ASP A 102 15.39 -11.18 -1.44
C ASP A 102 15.17 -9.66 -1.30
N TYR A 103 14.07 -9.11 -1.86
CA TYR A 103 13.76 -7.68 -1.91
C TYR A 103 12.44 -7.31 -1.23
N PHE A 104 11.92 -8.19 -0.36
CA PHE A 104 10.74 -7.92 0.46
C PHE A 104 11.09 -7.17 1.75
N ILE A 105 10.31 -6.13 2.05
CA ILE A 105 10.46 -5.30 3.26
C ILE A 105 9.10 -5.13 3.92
N ASN A 106 8.99 -5.57 5.18
CA ASN A 106 7.88 -5.21 6.04
C ASN A 106 8.25 -3.97 6.88
N GLY A 107 7.51 -2.89 6.69
CA GLY A 107 7.74 -1.61 7.34
C GLY A 107 7.35 -1.56 8.81
N GLN A 108 6.54 -2.52 9.29
CA GLN A 108 6.05 -2.60 10.68
C GLN A 108 5.41 -1.31 11.19
N GLY A 109 4.85 -0.49 10.28
CA GLY A 109 4.31 0.83 10.59
C GLY A 109 5.36 1.89 10.97
N ASP A 110 6.66 1.59 10.78
CA ASP A 110 7.76 2.50 11.10
C ASP A 110 8.35 3.15 9.84
N SER A 111 8.18 4.46 9.72
CA SER A 111 8.67 5.24 8.60
C SER A 111 10.21 5.18 8.43
N THR A 112 10.93 4.89 9.52
CA THR A 112 12.39 4.74 9.47
C THR A 112 12.77 3.44 8.78
N ILE A 113 12.10 2.32 9.10
CA ILE A 113 12.30 1.02 8.45
C ILE A 113 11.96 1.14 6.96
N ILE A 114 10.82 1.75 6.62
CA ILE A 114 10.39 1.96 5.24
C ILE A 114 11.42 2.78 4.45
N THR A 115 11.86 3.91 5.01
CA THR A 115 12.84 4.80 4.35
C THR A 115 14.18 4.09 4.12
N GLN A 116 14.69 3.37 5.13
CA GLN A 116 15.94 2.61 5.01
C GLN A 116 15.82 1.47 4.01
N GLY A 117 14.71 0.75 4.04
CA GLY A 117 14.44 -0.34 3.11
C GLY A 117 14.36 0.13 1.66
N LEU A 118 13.60 1.19 1.39
CA LEU A 118 13.52 1.78 0.05
C LEU A 118 14.87 2.31 -0.45
N ALA A 119 15.69 2.89 0.43
CA ALA A 119 17.05 3.30 0.08
C ALA A 119 17.92 2.10 -0.28
N GLN A 120 17.80 0.98 0.46
CA GLN A 120 18.50 -0.27 0.15
C GLN A 120 18.07 -0.84 -1.21
N LEU A 121 16.76 -0.93 -1.49
CA LEU A 121 16.23 -1.39 -2.77
C LEU A 121 16.74 -0.55 -3.94
N LYS A 122 16.84 0.77 -3.76
CA LYS A 122 17.41 1.68 -4.75
C LYS A 122 18.90 1.39 -4.99
N ASP A 123 19.68 1.14 -3.94
CA ASP A 123 21.10 0.82 -4.03
C ASP A 123 21.33 -0.58 -4.66
N ASP A 124 20.42 -1.53 -4.43
CA ASP A 124 20.43 -2.87 -5.01
C ASP A 124 20.01 -2.87 -6.49
N GLY A 125 19.48 -1.73 -6.97
CA GLY A 125 19.11 -1.52 -8.37
C GLY A 125 17.95 -2.42 -8.78
N VAL A 126 16.84 -2.38 -8.02
CA VAL A 126 15.61 -3.09 -8.41
C VAL A 126 15.01 -2.49 -9.68
N ASP A 127 14.38 -3.35 -10.50
CA ASP A 127 13.79 -2.96 -11.79
C ASP A 127 12.42 -2.27 -11.60
N ALA A 128 11.71 -2.59 -10.53
CA ALA A 128 10.49 -1.92 -10.09
C ALA A 128 10.35 -1.99 -8.56
N VAL A 129 9.52 -1.09 -8.01
CA VAL A 129 9.13 -1.13 -6.58
C VAL A 129 7.62 -1.21 -6.48
N VAL A 130 7.12 -2.23 -5.80
CA VAL A 130 5.72 -2.36 -5.39
C VAL A 130 5.56 -1.83 -3.97
N CYS A 131 4.63 -0.89 -3.79
CA CYS A 131 4.39 -0.22 -2.51
C CYS A 131 2.98 -0.54 -2.01
N VAL A 132 2.87 -1.36 -0.98
CA VAL A 132 1.58 -1.74 -0.40
C VAL A 132 1.21 -0.74 0.70
N ALA A 133 0.11 -0.03 0.50
CA ALA A 133 -0.45 1.09 1.25
C ALA A 133 0.18 2.47 0.94
N THR A 134 -0.59 3.55 1.19
CA THR A 134 -0.24 4.95 0.89
C THR A 134 1.09 5.41 1.50
N PRO A 135 1.44 5.11 2.77
CA PRO A 135 2.69 5.60 3.38
C PRO A 135 3.95 5.08 2.69
N THR A 136 3.94 3.83 2.19
CA THR A 136 5.06 3.25 1.45
C THR A 136 5.23 3.91 0.08
N ALA A 137 4.12 4.17 -0.62
CA ALA A 137 4.11 4.81 -1.93
C ALA A 137 4.65 6.25 -1.87
N LEU A 138 4.24 7.05 -0.88
CA LEU A 138 4.73 8.41 -0.64
C LEU A 138 6.24 8.43 -0.34
N THR A 139 6.71 7.46 0.45
CA THR A 139 8.14 7.36 0.76
C THR A 139 8.94 6.91 -0.46
N ALA A 140 8.41 5.97 -1.27
CA ALA A 140 9.04 5.53 -2.51
C ALA A 140 9.12 6.64 -3.56
N GLN A 141 8.05 7.44 -3.73
CA GLN A 141 8.04 8.60 -4.63
C GLN A 141 9.24 9.52 -4.35
N SER A 142 9.47 9.84 -3.08
CA SER A 142 10.58 10.70 -2.67
C SER A 142 11.93 10.00 -2.84
N THR A 143 12.03 8.71 -2.50
CA THR A 143 13.30 7.95 -2.54
C THR A 143 13.77 7.72 -3.96
N PHE A 144 12.86 7.39 -4.88
CA PHE A 144 13.16 7.07 -6.29
C PHE A 144 13.02 8.27 -7.22
N GLU A 145 12.89 9.50 -6.70
CA GLU A 145 12.86 10.71 -7.51
C GLU A 145 14.06 10.77 -8.47
N GLY A 146 13.79 10.96 -9.76
CA GLY A 146 14.80 11.10 -10.82
C GLY A 146 15.52 9.80 -11.21
N THR A 147 15.17 8.63 -10.69
CA THR A 147 15.77 7.34 -11.10
C THR A 147 15.16 6.77 -12.36
N GLY A 148 13.89 7.04 -12.62
CA GLY A 148 13.11 6.41 -13.69
C GLY A 148 12.64 4.98 -13.36
N THR A 149 12.98 4.42 -12.20
CA THR A 149 12.49 3.12 -11.74
C THR A 149 10.97 3.19 -11.55
N PRO A 150 10.17 2.30 -12.14
CA PRO A 150 8.73 2.25 -11.95
C PRO A 150 8.36 2.02 -10.48
N ILE A 151 7.38 2.79 -9.99
CA ILE A 151 6.76 2.60 -8.69
C ILE A 151 5.32 2.18 -8.95
N ILE A 152 4.96 1.00 -8.48
CA ILE A 152 3.61 0.45 -8.59
C ILE A 152 3.02 0.40 -7.18
N PHE A 153 2.05 1.24 -6.88
CA PHE A 153 1.38 1.16 -5.59
C PHE A 153 0.22 0.16 -5.61
N SER A 154 -0.05 -0.43 -4.45
CA SER A 154 -1.22 -1.28 -4.21
C SER A 154 -1.96 -0.76 -2.99
N ALA A 155 -3.30 -0.71 -3.05
CA ALA A 155 -4.15 -0.18 -1.98
C ALA A 155 -3.81 1.26 -1.58
N VAL A 156 -3.82 2.17 -2.54
CA VAL A 156 -3.81 3.60 -2.28
C VAL A 156 -5.21 4.16 -2.49
N THR A 157 -5.83 4.63 -1.41
CA THR A 157 -7.25 5.04 -1.41
C THR A 157 -7.52 6.28 -2.25
N ASP A 158 -6.66 7.30 -2.14
CA ASP A 158 -6.75 8.55 -2.93
C ASP A 158 -5.38 8.94 -3.50
N PRO A 159 -4.94 8.31 -4.61
CA PRO A 159 -3.62 8.58 -5.15
C PRO A 159 -3.46 9.99 -5.75
N VAL A 160 -4.56 10.61 -6.17
CA VAL A 160 -4.56 12.01 -6.65
C VAL A 160 -4.46 12.97 -5.48
N GLY A 161 -5.28 12.80 -4.44
CA GLY A 161 -5.25 13.62 -3.22
C GLY A 161 -3.94 13.49 -2.46
N ALA A 162 -3.32 12.31 -2.46
CA ALA A 162 -2.00 12.06 -1.89
C ALA A 162 -0.85 12.67 -2.73
N GLY A 163 -1.13 13.16 -3.95
CA GLY A 163 -0.12 13.74 -4.84
C GLY A 163 0.83 12.73 -5.47
N LEU A 164 0.44 11.46 -5.52
CA LEU A 164 1.21 10.40 -6.16
C LEU A 164 1.08 10.43 -7.68
N VAL A 165 -0.12 10.73 -8.18
CA VAL A 165 -0.44 10.78 -9.61
C VAL A 165 -1.16 12.08 -9.97
N SER A 166 -1.07 12.49 -11.24
CA SER A 166 -1.75 13.69 -11.74
C SER A 166 -3.25 13.47 -11.91
N SER A 167 -3.64 12.28 -12.38
CA SER A 167 -5.02 11.81 -12.51
C SER A 167 -5.08 10.29 -12.50
N MET A 168 -6.26 9.72 -12.35
CA MET A 168 -6.46 8.26 -12.42
C MET A 168 -6.21 7.71 -13.82
N ASP A 169 -6.60 8.43 -14.87
CA ASP A 169 -6.48 7.98 -16.27
C ASP A 169 -5.06 8.18 -16.83
N GLU A 170 -4.40 9.27 -16.44
CA GLU A 170 -3.04 9.62 -16.87
C GLU A 170 -2.21 9.99 -15.63
N PRO A 171 -1.58 9.00 -14.96
CA PRO A 171 -0.81 9.21 -13.75
C PRO A 171 0.30 10.24 -13.88
N GLY A 172 1.06 10.15 -14.96
CA GLY A 172 2.22 11.00 -15.24
C GLY A 172 3.45 10.62 -14.40
N GLY A 173 4.62 10.69 -14.97
CA GLY A 173 5.84 10.28 -14.26
C GLY A 173 6.08 8.76 -14.28
N ASN A 174 6.78 8.24 -13.27
CA ASN A 174 7.14 6.81 -13.17
C ASN A 174 6.30 6.05 -12.12
N ILE A 175 5.11 6.55 -11.77
CA ILE A 175 4.28 5.99 -10.71
C ILE A 175 2.86 5.73 -11.19
N THR A 176 2.34 4.55 -10.91
CA THR A 176 0.96 4.11 -11.14
C THR A 176 0.62 3.00 -10.14
N GLY A 177 -0.55 2.39 -10.23
CA GLY A 177 -0.89 1.27 -9.33
C GLY A 177 -2.38 0.98 -9.24
N THR A 178 -2.77 0.31 -8.16
CA THR A 178 -4.14 -0.08 -7.87
C THR A 178 -4.70 0.69 -6.67
N SER A 179 -5.93 1.17 -6.80
CA SER A 179 -6.62 1.96 -5.76
C SER A 179 -7.75 1.16 -5.12
N ASP A 180 -7.81 1.23 -3.79
CA ASP A 180 -8.91 0.76 -2.95
C ASP A 180 -9.88 1.89 -2.57
N ALA A 181 -10.12 2.82 -3.51
CA ALA A 181 -11.00 3.97 -3.31
C ALA A 181 -12.30 3.59 -2.59
N LEU A 182 -12.60 4.31 -1.50
CA LEU A 182 -13.71 3.97 -0.62
C LEU A 182 -15.02 4.63 -1.07
N ASN A 183 -16.11 3.87 -1.09
CA ASN A 183 -17.44 4.41 -1.26
C ASN A 183 -18.05 4.80 0.10
N THR A 184 -17.61 5.92 0.65
CA THR A 184 -18.05 6.42 1.96
C THR A 184 -19.56 6.64 2.02
N GLU A 185 -20.19 7.11 0.93
CA GLU A 185 -21.64 7.33 0.89
C GLU A 185 -22.41 6.01 1.08
N ALA A 186 -21.93 4.91 0.47
CA ALA A 186 -22.54 3.61 0.65
C ALA A 186 -22.45 3.16 2.13
N ILE A 187 -21.29 3.29 2.78
CA ILE A 187 -21.12 2.93 4.19
C ILE A 187 -22.03 3.77 5.09
N MET A 188 -22.08 5.07 4.85
CA MET A 188 -23.02 5.94 5.60
C MET A 188 -24.47 5.49 5.42
N ASN A 189 -24.88 5.13 4.20
CA ASN A 189 -26.22 4.59 3.97
C ASN A 189 -26.47 3.27 4.69
N LEU A 190 -25.46 2.38 4.84
CA LEU A 190 -25.59 1.13 5.59
C LEU A 190 -25.88 1.39 7.08
N ILE A 191 -25.25 2.41 7.68
CA ILE A 191 -25.54 2.81 9.09
C ILE A 191 -27.04 3.09 9.24
N PHE A 192 -27.60 3.92 8.36
CA PHE A 192 -29.01 4.32 8.46
C PHE A 192 -29.99 3.27 7.92
N ALA A 193 -29.54 2.35 7.10
CA ALA A 193 -30.34 1.18 6.69
C ALA A 193 -30.51 0.19 7.86
N GLN A 194 -29.49 0.01 8.69
CA GLN A 194 -29.54 -0.83 9.88
C GLN A 194 -30.23 -0.12 11.05
N ASN A 195 -29.93 1.17 11.31
CA ASN A 195 -30.51 1.98 12.36
C ASN A 195 -31.03 3.31 11.80
N PRO A 196 -32.31 3.36 11.33
CA PRO A 196 -32.90 4.59 10.79
C PRO A 196 -33.02 5.75 11.79
N ASP A 197 -32.99 5.44 13.07
CA ASP A 197 -33.14 6.39 14.18
C ASP A 197 -31.78 6.89 14.72
N ALA A 198 -30.65 6.49 14.10
CA ALA A 198 -29.35 6.98 14.51
C ALA A 198 -29.26 8.50 14.40
N ASP A 199 -28.97 9.17 15.51
CA ASP A 199 -28.89 10.63 15.57
C ASP A 199 -27.48 11.16 15.89
N LYS A 200 -26.56 10.24 16.26
CA LYS A 200 -25.16 10.57 16.57
C LYS A 200 -24.18 9.51 16.08
N VAL A 201 -23.27 9.87 15.19
CA VAL A 201 -22.24 8.97 14.63
C VAL A 201 -20.86 9.33 15.14
N GLY A 202 -20.10 8.32 15.58
CA GLY A 202 -18.68 8.45 15.91
C GLY A 202 -17.82 8.36 14.64
N LEU A 203 -16.83 9.23 14.51
CA LEU A 203 -15.80 9.15 13.48
C LEU A 203 -14.48 8.82 14.17
N LEU A 204 -13.98 7.60 13.94
CA LEU A 204 -12.74 7.08 14.53
C LEU A 204 -11.69 6.93 13.43
N TYR A 205 -10.59 7.66 13.52
CA TYR A 205 -9.54 7.62 12.50
C TYR A 205 -8.19 8.12 13.04
N SER A 206 -7.13 7.94 12.27
CA SER A 206 -5.81 8.49 12.54
C SER A 206 -5.54 9.73 11.68
N THR A 207 -5.06 10.79 12.31
CA THR A 207 -4.62 12.01 11.60
C THR A 207 -3.29 11.84 10.89
N SER A 208 -2.60 10.74 11.08
CA SER A 208 -1.36 10.37 10.38
C SER A 208 -1.58 9.48 9.16
N GLU A 209 -2.84 9.15 8.85
CA GLU A 209 -3.23 8.34 7.68
C GLU A 209 -3.85 9.25 6.61
N ASP A 210 -3.12 9.47 5.51
CA ASP A 210 -3.61 10.27 4.38
C ASP A 210 -4.88 9.66 3.75
N ALA A 211 -4.97 8.32 3.71
CA ALA A 211 -6.12 7.56 3.23
C ALA A 211 -7.43 7.93 3.94
N SER A 212 -7.37 8.34 5.21
CA SER A 212 -8.56 8.72 5.99
C SER A 212 -9.11 10.11 5.66
N THR A 213 -8.31 11.00 5.08
CA THR A 213 -8.64 12.44 4.97
C THR A 213 -9.91 12.70 4.17
N GLN A 214 -9.98 12.18 2.93
CA GLN A 214 -11.13 12.42 2.06
C GLN A 214 -12.37 11.68 2.56
N ALA A 215 -12.23 10.43 2.99
CA ALA A 215 -13.34 9.63 3.48
C ALA A 215 -14.02 10.26 4.72
N ILE A 216 -13.23 10.84 5.64
CA ILE A 216 -13.78 11.57 6.79
C ILE A 216 -14.46 12.88 6.37
N ALA A 217 -13.93 13.59 5.38
CA ALA A 217 -14.60 14.79 4.84
C ALA A 217 -15.95 14.44 4.20
N ASP A 218 -16.02 13.36 3.43
CA ASP A 218 -17.22 12.88 2.79
C ASP A 218 -18.26 12.40 3.81
N ALA A 219 -17.84 11.67 4.86
CA ALA A 219 -18.72 11.26 5.95
C ALA A 219 -19.34 12.45 6.68
N LYS A 220 -18.55 13.49 6.98
CA LYS A 220 -19.06 14.74 7.58
C LYS A 220 -20.06 15.43 6.68
N ALA A 221 -19.74 15.58 5.39
CA ALA A 221 -20.65 16.20 4.44
C ALA A 221 -21.99 15.46 4.33
N PHE A 222 -21.95 14.11 4.36
CA PHE A 222 -23.16 13.28 4.37
C PHE A 222 -23.97 13.48 5.65
N LEU A 223 -23.34 13.45 6.82
CA LEU A 223 -23.99 13.61 8.12
C LEU A 223 -24.58 15.02 8.28
N ASP A 224 -23.84 16.06 7.86
CA ASP A 224 -24.32 17.45 7.81
C ASP A 224 -25.57 17.60 6.93
N ALA A 225 -25.56 16.98 5.75
CA ALA A 225 -26.71 17.00 4.83
C ALA A 225 -27.94 16.30 5.41
N LYS A 226 -27.75 15.26 6.26
CA LYS A 226 -28.83 14.57 6.97
C LYS A 226 -29.24 15.27 8.26
N GLY A 227 -28.45 16.22 8.78
CA GLY A 227 -28.68 16.86 10.07
C GLY A 227 -28.41 15.94 11.26
N VAL A 228 -27.49 15.00 11.12
CA VAL A 228 -27.06 14.02 12.14
C VAL A 228 -25.82 14.53 12.85
N GLU A 229 -25.82 14.48 14.20
CA GLU A 229 -24.65 14.85 15.01
C GLU A 229 -23.50 13.86 14.81
N TYR A 230 -22.26 14.35 14.82
CA TYR A 230 -21.09 13.47 14.84
C TYR A 230 -20.05 13.90 15.87
N VAL A 231 -19.30 12.92 16.36
CA VAL A 231 -18.21 13.10 17.32
C VAL A 231 -16.94 12.50 16.75
N GLU A 232 -15.92 13.34 16.53
CA GLU A 232 -14.62 12.88 16.06
C GLU A 232 -13.71 12.52 17.23
N LYS A 233 -13.05 11.36 17.12
CA LYS A 233 -11.95 10.95 18.00
C LYS A 233 -10.85 10.33 17.16
N THR A 234 -9.61 10.70 17.46
CA THR A 234 -8.44 10.30 16.70
C THR A 234 -7.37 9.67 17.59
N GLY A 235 -6.55 8.82 16.99
CA GLY A 235 -5.38 8.25 17.64
C GLY A 235 -4.27 8.05 16.60
N THR A 236 -3.01 8.21 16.98
CA THR A 236 -1.84 8.02 16.11
C THR A 236 -1.10 6.71 16.38
N ASN A 237 -1.63 5.91 17.29
CA ASN A 237 -1.16 4.57 17.64
C ASN A 237 -2.30 3.77 18.30
N THR A 238 -2.12 2.46 18.44
CA THR A 238 -3.14 1.54 18.95
C THR A 238 -3.65 1.91 20.36
N THR A 239 -2.79 2.47 21.23
CA THR A 239 -3.18 2.90 22.56
C THR A 239 -4.11 4.12 22.51
N GLU A 240 -3.78 5.11 21.69
CA GLU A 240 -4.62 6.31 21.52
C GLU A 240 -5.93 5.97 20.81
N VAL A 241 -5.94 5.07 19.83
CA VAL A 241 -7.15 4.56 19.18
C VAL A 241 -8.06 3.87 20.22
N SER A 242 -7.50 3.05 21.10
CA SER A 242 -8.26 2.42 22.17
C SER A 242 -8.91 3.46 23.11
N GLN A 243 -8.19 4.53 23.44
CA GLN A 243 -8.72 5.65 24.26
C GLN A 243 -9.78 6.46 23.48
N ALA A 244 -9.60 6.65 22.19
CA ALA A 244 -10.55 7.31 21.30
C ALA A 244 -11.87 6.53 21.24
N ALA A 245 -11.81 5.19 21.13
CA ALA A 245 -12.97 4.31 21.17
C ALA A 245 -13.71 4.44 22.53
N ASP A 246 -12.98 4.44 23.66
CA ASP A 246 -13.58 4.66 24.98
C ASP A 246 -14.29 6.03 25.10
N ALA A 247 -13.71 7.06 24.48
CA ALA A 247 -14.31 8.40 24.45
C ALA A 247 -15.58 8.46 23.59
N LEU A 248 -15.65 7.70 22.47
CA LEU A 248 -16.86 7.56 21.64
C LEU A 248 -17.96 6.80 22.39
N ILE A 249 -17.63 5.72 23.09
CA ILE A 249 -18.56 5.00 23.97
C ILE A 249 -19.13 5.97 25.01
N ALA A 250 -18.28 6.74 25.69
CA ALA A 250 -18.71 7.71 26.69
C ALA A 250 -19.56 8.86 26.11
N ALA A 251 -19.37 9.20 24.83
CA ALA A 251 -20.17 10.19 24.11
C ALA A 251 -21.57 9.68 23.73
N GLY A 252 -21.82 8.36 23.83
CA GLY A 252 -23.08 7.72 23.52
C GLY A 252 -23.43 7.84 22.04
N VAL A 253 -22.50 7.45 21.15
CA VAL A 253 -22.76 7.39 19.71
C VAL A 253 -23.56 6.15 19.35
N ASP A 254 -24.37 6.22 18.31
CA ASP A 254 -25.24 5.11 17.85
C ASP A 254 -24.50 4.13 16.91
N ALA A 255 -23.45 4.61 16.25
CA ALA A 255 -22.58 3.84 15.38
C ALA A 255 -21.20 4.51 15.30
N ILE A 256 -20.18 3.78 14.90
CA ILE A 256 -18.87 4.33 14.59
C ILE A 256 -18.54 4.04 13.14
N PHE A 257 -17.93 5.02 12.45
CA PHE A 257 -17.33 4.89 11.14
C PHE A 257 -15.82 5.04 11.23
N THR A 258 -15.10 4.12 10.58
CA THR A 258 -13.66 4.17 10.34
C THR A 258 -13.41 3.92 8.84
N PRO A 259 -12.64 4.77 8.13
CA PRO A 259 -12.23 4.51 6.75
C PRO A 259 -11.19 3.38 6.65
N THR A 260 -10.49 3.27 5.51
CA THR A 260 -9.32 2.38 5.32
C THR A 260 -8.11 2.91 6.08
N ASP A 261 -8.12 2.79 7.41
CA ASP A 261 -7.14 3.36 8.34
C ASP A 261 -6.28 2.26 8.96
N ASN A 262 -5.00 2.16 8.56
CA ASN A 262 -4.09 1.11 9.03
C ASN A 262 -3.83 1.18 10.54
N THR A 263 -3.79 2.40 11.11
CA THR A 263 -3.57 2.59 12.55
C THR A 263 -4.75 2.08 13.36
N VAL A 264 -5.99 2.37 12.93
CA VAL A 264 -7.20 1.85 13.58
C VAL A 264 -7.31 0.34 13.34
N MET A 265 -7.00 -0.13 12.13
CA MET A 265 -7.00 -1.56 11.80
C MET A 265 -6.13 -2.36 12.78
N SER A 266 -4.91 -1.89 13.06
CA SER A 266 -4.00 -2.53 14.03
C SER A 266 -4.55 -2.59 15.45
N ALA A 267 -5.55 -1.78 15.78
CA ALA A 267 -6.16 -1.74 17.08
C ALA A 267 -7.48 -2.55 17.15
N GLU A 268 -8.06 -2.96 16.02
CA GLU A 268 -9.44 -3.50 15.96
C GLU A 268 -9.65 -4.67 16.89
N LEU A 269 -8.79 -5.70 16.88
CA LEU A 269 -8.85 -6.84 17.81
C LEU A 269 -8.82 -6.44 19.29
N SER A 270 -8.37 -5.23 19.62
CA SER A 270 -8.33 -4.72 20.98
C SER A 270 -9.53 -3.86 21.37
N ILE A 271 -10.33 -3.40 20.37
CA ILE A 271 -11.44 -2.47 20.60
C ILE A 271 -12.81 -3.04 20.30
N TYR A 272 -12.94 -4.03 19.40
CA TYR A 272 -14.23 -4.54 18.95
C TYR A 272 -15.10 -5.07 20.10
N ASP A 273 -14.51 -5.78 21.08
CA ASP A 273 -15.23 -6.32 22.22
C ASP A 273 -15.95 -5.24 23.02
N LYS A 274 -15.26 -4.15 23.34
CA LYS A 274 -15.84 -3.06 24.14
C LYS A 274 -16.88 -2.25 23.36
N LEU A 275 -16.75 -2.14 22.04
CA LEU A 275 -17.74 -1.51 21.18
C LEU A 275 -19.01 -2.35 21.10
N ALA A 276 -18.87 -3.66 20.89
CA ALA A 276 -19.99 -4.59 20.88
C ALA A 276 -20.71 -4.67 22.25
N ASP A 277 -19.95 -4.71 23.37
CA ASP A 277 -20.51 -4.70 24.72
C ASP A 277 -21.25 -3.39 25.05
N ALA A 278 -20.83 -2.27 24.43
CA ALA A 278 -21.53 -0.99 24.54
C ALA A 278 -22.75 -0.90 23.59
N GLY A 279 -23.00 -1.90 22.75
CA GLY A 279 -24.07 -1.92 21.76
C GLY A 279 -23.84 -0.98 20.57
N ILE A 280 -22.58 -0.64 20.26
CA ILE A 280 -22.21 0.30 19.22
C ILE A 280 -21.62 -0.47 18.03
N PRO A 281 -22.33 -0.56 16.89
CA PRO A 281 -21.81 -1.20 15.70
C PRO A 281 -20.69 -0.35 15.06
N HIS A 282 -19.59 -1.02 14.66
CA HIS A 282 -18.45 -0.42 13.98
C HIS A 282 -18.53 -0.72 12.48
N TYR A 283 -18.67 0.32 11.65
CA TYR A 283 -18.72 0.29 10.20
C TYR A 283 -17.38 0.76 9.64
N THR A 284 -16.77 -0.01 8.75
CA THR A 284 -15.39 0.22 8.38
C THR A 284 -15.15 0.11 6.87
N GLY A 285 -14.00 0.60 6.42
CA GLY A 285 -13.63 0.70 5.01
C GLY A 285 -12.93 -0.53 4.42
N ALA A 286 -12.81 -1.65 5.16
CA ALA A 286 -12.20 -2.87 4.65
C ALA A 286 -12.77 -4.11 5.34
N ASP A 287 -12.77 -5.24 4.66
CA ASP A 287 -13.25 -6.53 5.13
C ASP A 287 -12.44 -7.09 6.32
N SER A 288 -11.13 -6.79 6.37
CA SER A 288 -10.25 -7.17 7.47
C SER A 288 -10.68 -6.63 8.83
N PHE A 289 -11.31 -5.47 8.87
CA PHE A 289 -11.90 -4.96 10.12
C PHE A 289 -13.04 -5.87 10.61
N ALA A 290 -13.92 -6.30 9.70
CA ALA A 290 -14.98 -7.26 10.05
C ALA A 290 -14.38 -8.60 10.48
N LEU A 291 -13.34 -9.07 9.81
CA LEU A 291 -12.59 -10.25 10.22
C LEU A 291 -12.01 -10.09 11.63
N ASN A 292 -11.50 -8.90 11.98
CA ASN A 292 -10.96 -8.62 13.31
C ASN A 292 -12.02 -8.17 14.34
N GLY A 293 -13.30 -8.33 14.05
CA GLY A 293 -14.39 -8.18 15.00
C GLY A 293 -15.25 -6.94 14.85
N ALA A 294 -14.97 -6.01 13.92
CA ALA A 294 -15.90 -4.93 13.58
C ALA A 294 -17.23 -5.53 13.09
N PHE A 295 -18.33 -4.82 13.28
CA PHE A 295 -19.64 -5.27 12.81
C PHE A 295 -19.69 -5.44 11.29
N LEU A 296 -19.10 -4.49 10.56
CA LEU A 296 -19.15 -4.46 9.11
C LEU A 296 -17.85 -3.89 8.53
N GLY A 297 -17.29 -4.59 7.55
CA GLY A 297 -16.30 -4.09 6.62
C GLY A 297 -16.93 -3.88 5.23
N PHE A 298 -16.61 -2.78 4.57
CA PHE A 298 -17.11 -2.48 3.23
C PHE A 298 -15.96 -2.09 2.31
N GLY A 299 -15.85 -2.73 1.15
CA GLY A 299 -14.73 -2.45 0.27
C GLY A 299 -14.69 -3.36 -0.96
N ILE A 300 -13.50 -3.81 -1.23
CA ILE A 300 -13.11 -4.63 -2.38
C ILE A 300 -12.54 -5.95 -1.90
N ASN A 301 -12.26 -6.86 -2.86
CA ASN A 301 -11.46 -8.05 -2.60
C ASN A 301 -9.97 -7.69 -2.69
N TYR A 302 -9.24 -7.79 -1.60
CA TYR A 302 -7.81 -7.45 -1.54
C TYR A 302 -6.91 -8.52 -2.17
N ALA A 303 -7.36 -9.78 -2.29
CA ALA A 303 -6.68 -10.81 -3.07
C ALA A 303 -6.65 -10.45 -4.56
N ASP A 304 -7.80 -10.03 -5.11
CA ASP A 304 -7.91 -9.59 -6.51
C ASP A 304 -7.05 -8.33 -6.75
N LEU A 305 -6.95 -7.43 -5.75
CA LEU A 305 -6.11 -6.25 -5.83
C LEU A 305 -4.62 -6.60 -5.93
N GLY A 306 -4.17 -7.58 -5.14
CA GLY A 306 -2.81 -8.11 -5.21
C GLY A 306 -2.47 -8.68 -6.58
N SER A 307 -3.37 -9.52 -7.11
CA SER A 307 -3.23 -10.13 -8.45
C SER A 307 -3.19 -9.07 -9.55
N GLU A 308 -4.08 -8.08 -9.52
CA GLU A 308 -4.08 -6.97 -10.48
C GLU A 308 -2.78 -6.15 -10.42
N THR A 309 -2.23 -5.95 -9.21
CA THR A 309 -0.95 -5.27 -9.04
C THR A 309 0.20 -6.05 -9.71
N ALA A 310 0.21 -7.38 -9.62
CA ALA A 310 1.19 -8.24 -10.30
C ALA A 310 1.05 -8.16 -11.82
N ASP A 311 -0.17 -8.14 -12.35
CA ASP A 311 -0.44 -7.93 -13.77
C ASP A 311 0.14 -6.59 -14.27
N MET A 312 0.00 -5.52 -13.48
CA MET A 312 0.60 -4.22 -13.79
C MET A 312 2.13 -4.28 -13.81
N VAL A 313 2.76 -4.96 -12.83
CA VAL A 313 4.22 -5.17 -12.80
C VAL A 313 4.69 -5.88 -14.07
N ALA A 314 4.05 -6.99 -14.45
CA ALA A 314 4.38 -7.74 -15.65
C ALA A 314 4.19 -6.90 -16.92
N ASN A 315 3.11 -6.14 -17.02
CA ASN A 315 2.83 -5.27 -18.15
C ASN A 315 3.89 -4.15 -18.31
N ILE A 316 4.33 -3.57 -17.21
CA ILE A 316 5.34 -2.50 -17.22
C ILE A 316 6.71 -3.08 -17.59
N LEU A 317 7.14 -4.14 -16.91
CA LEU A 317 8.52 -4.64 -17.05
C LEU A 317 8.74 -5.52 -18.29
N VAL A 318 7.77 -6.38 -18.60
CA VAL A 318 7.91 -7.35 -19.71
C VAL A 318 7.35 -6.80 -21.01
N ASN A 319 6.15 -6.18 -20.94
CA ASN A 319 5.47 -5.66 -22.14
C ASN A 319 5.87 -4.21 -22.46
N GLY A 320 6.66 -3.55 -21.60
CA GLY A 320 7.19 -2.21 -21.83
C GLY A 320 6.13 -1.11 -21.76
N GLN A 321 5.05 -1.31 -21.00
CA GLN A 321 4.02 -0.30 -20.80
C GLN A 321 4.57 0.85 -19.95
N ASP A 322 4.31 2.09 -20.38
CA ASP A 322 4.80 3.28 -19.68
C ASP A 322 3.91 3.58 -18.46
N PRO A 323 4.47 3.59 -17.22
CA PRO A 323 3.71 3.95 -16.02
C PRO A 323 3.01 5.31 -16.12
N ALA A 324 3.61 6.27 -16.85
CA ALA A 324 3.04 7.61 -17.00
C ALA A 324 1.67 7.64 -17.68
N SER A 325 1.37 6.65 -18.51
CA SER A 325 0.11 6.50 -19.24
C SER A 325 -0.68 5.24 -18.89
N TYR A 326 -0.20 4.48 -17.92
CA TYR A 326 -0.93 3.32 -17.43
C TYR A 326 -1.91 3.78 -16.35
N ALA A 327 -3.20 3.83 -16.69
CA ALA A 327 -4.26 4.27 -15.79
C ALA A 327 -4.21 3.52 -14.45
N VAL A 328 -4.46 4.23 -13.36
CA VAL A 328 -4.66 3.62 -12.05
C VAL A 328 -5.89 2.72 -12.11
N VAL A 329 -5.74 1.47 -11.69
CA VAL A 329 -6.85 0.51 -11.69
C VAL A 329 -7.59 0.62 -10.36
N THR A 330 -8.92 0.75 -10.44
CA THR A 330 -9.80 0.67 -9.27
C THR A 330 -10.74 -0.51 -9.45
N LEU A 331 -10.70 -1.45 -8.52
CA LEU A 331 -11.61 -2.60 -8.55
C LEU A 331 -13.03 -2.20 -8.14
N GLY A 332 -14.01 -3.04 -8.53
CA GLY A 332 -15.40 -2.81 -8.16
C GLY A 332 -15.57 -2.80 -6.63
N ASN A 333 -15.94 -1.63 -6.08
CA ASN A 333 -16.20 -1.45 -4.66
C ASN A 333 -17.69 -1.72 -4.37
N GLY A 334 -17.99 -2.44 -3.29
CA GLY A 334 -19.38 -2.72 -2.91
C GLY A 334 -19.59 -4.04 -2.17
N ILE A 335 -18.54 -4.72 -1.76
CA ILE A 335 -18.64 -5.93 -0.93
C ILE A 335 -18.83 -5.50 0.52
N ALA A 336 -19.95 -5.93 1.13
CA ALA A 336 -20.20 -5.76 2.55
C ALA A 336 -19.91 -7.08 3.27
N THR A 337 -18.88 -7.09 4.12
CA THR A 337 -18.51 -8.23 4.96
C THR A 337 -19.06 -8.02 6.37
N ILE A 338 -19.96 -8.88 6.81
CA ILE A 338 -20.61 -8.79 8.13
C ILE A 338 -20.00 -9.83 9.06
N ASN A 339 -19.51 -9.38 10.22
CA ASN A 339 -19.11 -10.28 11.30
C ASN A 339 -20.35 -10.79 12.06
N THR A 340 -20.63 -12.09 11.90
CA THR A 340 -21.84 -12.70 12.46
C THR A 340 -21.80 -12.83 13.98
N GLU A 341 -20.63 -13.01 14.59
CA GLU A 341 -20.46 -13.06 16.05
C GLU A 341 -20.72 -11.68 16.68
N THR A 342 -20.20 -10.62 16.05
CA THR A 342 -20.45 -9.26 16.50
C THR A 342 -21.90 -8.84 16.26
N ALA A 343 -22.52 -9.25 15.13
CA ALA A 343 -23.94 -9.04 14.87
C ALA A 343 -24.81 -9.68 15.97
N GLU A 344 -24.51 -10.92 16.39
CA GLU A 344 -25.22 -11.60 17.47
C GLU A 344 -25.07 -10.85 18.81
N ARG A 345 -23.86 -10.39 19.17
CA ARG A 345 -23.61 -9.61 20.39
C ARG A 345 -24.35 -8.28 20.41
N LEU A 346 -24.44 -7.62 19.27
CA LEU A 346 -25.22 -6.38 19.09
C LEU A 346 -26.73 -6.62 19.11
N GLY A 347 -27.17 -7.88 19.02
CA GLY A 347 -28.59 -8.24 18.93
C GLY A 347 -29.24 -7.86 17.59
N VAL A 348 -28.44 -7.79 16.52
CA VAL A 348 -28.87 -7.41 15.18
C VAL A 348 -29.57 -8.61 14.50
N ASP A 349 -30.72 -8.38 13.88
CA ASP A 349 -31.36 -9.38 12.99
C ASP A 349 -30.60 -9.40 11.65
N LEU A 350 -29.73 -10.40 11.49
CA LEU A 350 -28.85 -10.54 10.33
C LEU A 350 -29.63 -10.52 9.02
N LYS A 351 -30.71 -11.29 8.93
CA LYS A 351 -31.53 -11.36 7.70
C LYS A 351 -32.18 -10.04 7.34
N ALA A 352 -32.73 -9.34 8.33
CA ALA A 352 -33.33 -8.03 8.10
C ALA A 352 -32.27 -7.03 7.67
N THR A 353 -31.07 -7.11 8.26
CA THR A 353 -29.94 -6.24 7.94
C THR A 353 -29.42 -6.50 6.52
N GLU A 354 -29.22 -7.75 6.12
CA GLU A 354 -28.80 -8.10 4.75
C GLU A 354 -29.81 -7.58 3.70
N GLU A 355 -31.11 -7.77 3.95
CA GLU A 355 -32.14 -7.25 3.03
C GLU A 355 -32.10 -5.70 2.93
N ALA A 356 -31.84 -5.01 4.05
CA ALA A 356 -31.71 -3.56 4.07
C ALA A 356 -30.42 -3.08 3.38
N PHE A 357 -29.36 -3.89 3.36
CA PHE A 357 -28.06 -3.56 2.76
C PHE A 357 -28.01 -3.76 1.25
N LYS A 358 -28.82 -4.68 0.68
CA LYS A 358 -28.84 -5.01 -0.75
C LYS A 358 -28.85 -3.82 -1.72
N PRO A 359 -29.56 -2.70 -1.45
CA PRO A 359 -29.56 -1.56 -2.37
C PRO A 359 -28.21 -0.83 -2.47
N TYR A 360 -27.30 -1.06 -1.50
CA TYR A 360 -26.03 -0.34 -1.36
C TYR A 360 -24.80 -1.20 -1.59
N CYS A 361 -24.99 -2.52 -1.75
CA CYS A 361 -23.93 -3.50 -1.90
C CYS A 361 -24.04 -4.23 -3.23
N SER A 362 -22.90 -4.55 -3.83
CA SER A 362 -22.83 -5.51 -4.96
C SER A 362 -22.89 -6.96 -4.45
N GLU A 363 -22.33 -7.19 -3.27
CA GLU A 363 -22.24 -8.49 -2.61
C GLU A 363 -22.30 -8.32 -1.11
N ILE A 364 -22.81 -9.33 -0.40
CA ILE A 364 -22.79 -9.41 1.07
C ILE A 364 -22.16 -10.76 1.43
N VAL A 365 -21.11 -10.69 2.27
CA VAL A 365 -20.32 -11.84 2.73
C VAL A 365 -20.40 -11.89 4.25
N GLU A 366 -20.48 -13.09 4.81
CA GLU A 366 -20.43 -13.33 6.24
C GLU A 366 -19.02 -13.76 6.67
N THR A 367 -18.57 -13.31 7.83
CA THR A 367 -17.32 -13.74 8.46
C THR A 367 -17.52 -13.97 9.95
N VAL A 368 -16.52 -14.57 10.59
CA VAL A 368 -16.36 -14.69 12.04
C VAL A 368 -15.05 -14.06 12.47
N THR A 369 -14.90 -13.78 13.77
CA THR A 369 -13.72 -13.11 14.27
C THR A 369 -12.48 -14.02 14.18
N ALA A 370 -11.47 -13.55 13.44
CA ALA A 370 -10.18 -14.19 13.29
C ALA A 370 -9.07 -13.13 13.10
N GLU A 371 -7.81 -13.52 13.27
CA GLU A 371 -6.67 -12.61 13.10
C GLU A 371 -6.32 -12.41 11.63
N ASN A 372 -6.35 -13.50 10.83
CA ASN A 372 -6.03 -13.50 9.40
C ASN A 372 -7.10 -14.25 8.62
N PHE A 373 -7.20 -13.98 7.32
CA PHE A 373 -8.00 -14.79 6.41
C PHE A 373 -7.43 -16.22 6.35
N GLU A 374 -8.30 -17.21 6.23
CA GLU A 374 -7.89 -18.60 5.93
C GLU A 374 -7.82 -18.75 4.41
N ASP A 375 -6.76 -19.44 3.90
CA ASP A 375 -6.55 -19.76 2.49
C ASP A 375 -7.61 -20.73 1.90
#